data_26f8217e335bf64540d17505ba98a604
#
_entry.id   26f8217e335bf64540d17505ba98a604
#
_cell.length_a   1.000
_cell.length_b   1.000
_cell.length_c   1.000
_cell.angle_alpha   90.00
_cell.angle_beta   90.00
_cell.angle_gamma   90.00
#
_symmetry.space_group_name_H-M   'P 1'
#
loop_
_entity.id
_entity.type
_entity.pdbx_description
1 polymer ?
#
loop_
_entity_poly.entity_id
_entity_poly.type
_entity_poly.pdbx_seq_one_letter_code
_entity_poly.pdbx_strand_id
1 'polypeptide(L)'
;MKAFLFSLAALSLTAASAQTLTLKHDEGTAQVVRDPKRLVVLDEQALDFVYALGLGDRVVGLGSAVIEPGQLTAGGFIKPEVLKSGYLTRGKLNNPRFVGNWTSPNLETILSLKPDLIVRSTWQGNQNHDKLSRIAPTVGYREDAPGFWQKSLRDLARVFGRQVQAEQVIKRAADTNRANARRLAAAGVFRKYPKVVVVSPFTGGSNWVYTTVRLIEDLRALGFKDGLKAPATTLGVGAQISDEALLNLDKQTLVVIMPPAGQYNGGEAFLKSPVGQRLKGQSVIYNLEANSPWAGPIVSMRNSNDVTRLILEAVK
;
A
#
# COMPACT_ATOMS: atom_id res chain seq x y z
N MET A 1 -29.46 -53.73 -51.33
CA MET A 1 -29.50 -52.36 -50.94
C MET A 1 -29.24 -52.30 -49.42
N LYS A 2 -28.02 -51.89 -48.98
CA LYS A 2 -27.66 -51.73 -47.53
C LYS A 2 -27.72 -50.25 -47.21
N ALA A 3 -28.67 -49.88 -46.35
CA ALA A 3 -28.81 -48.52 -45.87
C ALA A 3 -27.76 -48.26 -44.73
N PHE A 4 -26.89 -47.30 -44.94
CA PHE A 4 -25.97 -46.79 -43.89
C PHE A 4 -26.67 -45.68 -43.07
N LEU A 5 -26.97 -45.95 -41.82
CA LEU A 5 -27.40 -44.93 -40.85
C LEU A 5 -26.17 -44.16 -40.34
N PHE A 6 -26.06 -42.88 -40.71
CA PHE A 6 -25.12 -41.96 -40.09
C PHE A 6 -25.73 -41.45 -38.79
N SER A 7 -25.13 -41.84 -37.65
CA SER A 7 -25.50 -41.32 -36.34
C SER A 7 -24.72 -40.01 -36.11
N LEU A 8 -25.44 -38.89 -36.12
CA LEU A 8 -24.88 -37.57 -35.81
C LEU A 8 -24.80 -37.43 -34.27
N ALA A 9 -23.60 -37.59 -33.71
CA ALA A 9 -23.36 -37.29 -32.29
C ALA A 9 -23.26 -35.77 -32.11
N ALA A 10 -24.30 -35.19 -31.52
CA ALA A 10 -24.30 -33.78 -31.12
C ALA A 10 -23.38 -33.61 -29.90
N LEU A 11 -22.20 -33.01 -30.09
CA LEU A 11 -21.36 -32.54 -29.00
C LEU A 11 -22.06 -31.32 -28.37
N SER A 12 -22.72 -31.51 -27.24
CA SER A 12 -23.19 -30.41 -26.40
C SER A 12 -21.98 -29.75 -25.68
N LEU A 13 -21.51 -28.62 -26.20
CA LEU A 13 -20.61 -27.73 -25.45
C LEU A 13 -21.41 -27.17 -24.27
N THR A 14 -21.22 -27.76 -23.10
CA THR A 14 -21.63 -27.11 -21.85
C THR A 14 -20.68 -25.93 -21.60
N ALA A 15 -21.14 -24.71 -21.88
CA ALA A 15 -20.45 -23.52 -21.45
C ALA A 15 -20.37 -23.57 -19.91
N ALA A 16 -19.17 -23.79 -19.37
CA ALA A 16 -18.93 -23.72 -17.94
C ALA A 16 -19.27 -22.29 -17.50
N SER A 17 -20.40 -22.11 -16.83
CA SER A 17 -20.77 -20.84 -16.21
C SER A 17 -19.65 -20.45 -15.23
N ALA A 18 -18.97 -19.34 -15.51
CA ALA A 18 -17.94 -18.85 -14.62
C ALA A 18 -18.57 -18.59 -13.24
N GLN A 19 -18.12 -19.34 -12.23
CA GLN A 19 -18.61 -19.15 -10.88
C GLN A 19 -18.28 -17.73 -10.42
N THR A 20 -19.31 -16.97 -10.04
CA THR A 20 -19.17 -15.64 -9.45
C THR A 20 -19.18 -15.71 -7.92
N LEU A 21 -18.55 -14.72 -7.30
CA LEU A 21 -18.52 -14.50 -5.87
C LEU A 21 -19.04 -13.10 -5.56
N THR A 22 -19.99 -12.99 -4.66
CA THR A 22 -20.40 -11.69 -4.10
C THR A 22 -19.36 -11.23 -3.10
N LEU A 23 -18.71 -10.12 -3.38
CA LEU A 23 -17.69 -9.51 -2.53
C LEU A 23 -18.20 -8.17 -1.98
N LYS A 24 -18.34 -8.10 -0.65
CA LYS A 24 -18.64 -6.84 0.04
C LYS A 24 -17.32 -6.12 0.34
N HIS A 25 -17.20 -4.87 -0.10
CA HIS A 25 -16.04 -4.01 0.10
C HIS A 25 -16.46 -2.63 0.60
N ASP A 26 -15.51 -1.72 0.83
CA ASP A 26 -15.81 -0.46 1.52
C ASP A 26 -16.54 0.56 0.63
N GLU A 27 -16.57 0.36 -0.68
CA GLU A 27 -17.34 1.17 -1.64
C GLU A 27 -18.65 0.49 -2.11
N GLY A 28 -19.02 -0.67 -1.54
CA GLY A 28 -20.26 -1.36 -1.90
C GLY A 28 -20.13 -2.88 -1.98
N THR A 29 -20.75 -3.44 -3.03
CA THR A 29 -20.75 -4.89 -3.29
C THR A 29 -20.51 -5.12 -4.77
N ALA A 30 -19.59 -6.04 -5.10
CA ALA A 30 -19.29 -6.44 -6.46
C ALA A 30 -19.56 -7.93 -6.69
N GLN A 31 -20.05 -8.28 -7.90
CA GLN A 31 -20.10 -9.65 -8.39
C GLN A 31 -18.81 -9.92 -9.17
N VAL A 32 -17.93 -10.73 -8.62
CA VAL A 32 -16.60 -10.98 -9.20
C VAL A 32 -16.50 -12.41 -9.68
N VAL A 33 -16.02 -12.64 -10.90
CA VAL A 33 -15.66 -14.00 -11.38
C VAL A 33 -14.57 -14.57 -10.47
N ARG A 34 -14.66 -15.86 -10.15
CA ARG A 34 -13.58 -16.53 -9.42
C ARG A 34 -12.31 -16.61 -10.26
N ASP A 35 -11.18 -16.35 -9.62
CA ASP A 35 -9.84 -16.42 -10.20
C ASP A 35 -9.64 -15.54 -11.45
N PRO A 36 -9.97 -14.23 -11.38
CA PRO A 36 -9.84 -13.30 -12.49
C PRO A 36 -8.40 -13.29 -13.03
N LYS A 37 -8.25 -13.17 -14.35
CA LYS A 37 -6.97 -13.29 -15.05
C LYS A 37 -6.38 -11.95 -15.46
N ARG A 38 -7.22 -10.92 -15.57
CA ARG A 38 -6.84 -9.60 -16.07
C ARG A 38 -7.17 -8.53 -15.03
N LEU A 39 -6.16 -8.12 -14.29
CA LEU A 39 -6.32 -7.15 -13.21
C LEU A 39 -5.93 -5.75 -13.67
N VAL A 40 -6.75 -4.78 -13.33
CA VAL A 40 -6.35 -3.37 -13.28
C VAL A 40 -6.21 -2.98 -11.81
N VAL A 41 -5.06 -2.40 -11.47
CA VAL A 41 -4.72 -1.97 -10.10
C VAL A 41 -4.45 -0.48 -10.15
N LEU A 42 -5.16 0.35 -9.37
CA LEU A 42 -5.15 1.81 -9.54
C LEU A 42 -4.17 2.56 -8.63
N ASP A 43 -3.49 1.83 -7.75
CA ASP A 43 -2.52 2.42 -6.81
C ASP A 43 -1.55 1.36 -6.26
N GLU A 44 -0.47 1.83 -5.64
CA GLU A 44 0.57 0.98 -5.09
C GLU A 44 0.11 0.16 -3.88
N GLN A 45 -0.86 0.63 -3.11
CA GLN A 45 -1.41 -0.09 -1.95
C GLN A 45 -2.19 -1.32 -2.40
N ALA A 46 -3.04 -1.15 -3.42
CA ALA A 46 -3.75 -2.26 -4.03
C ALA A 46 -2.77 -3.26 -4.69
N LEU A 47 -1.66 -2.77 -5.28
CA LEU A 47 -0.60 -3.60 -5.81
C LEU A 47 0.09 -4.43 -4.73
N ASP A 48 0.24 -3.91 -3.52
CA ASP A 48 0.85 -4.63 -2.40
C ASP A 48 0.07 -5.90 -2.05
N PHE A 49 -1.27 -5.85 -2.07
CA PHE A 49 -2.12 -7.02 -1.88
C PHE A 49 -1.97 -8.04 -3.01
N VAL A 50 -1.95 -7.56 -4.25
CA VAL A 50 -1.77 -8.39 -5.44
C VAL A 50 -0.41 -9.11 -5.40
N TYR A 51 0.65 -8.41 -5.03
CA TYR A 51 1.98 -8.99 -4.85
C TYR A 51 2.03 -10.00 -3.70
N ALA A 52 1.42 -9.68 -2.56
CA ALA A 52 1.36 -10.57 -1.41
C ALA A 52 0.67 -11.92 -1.73
N LEU A 53 -0.28 -11.90 -2.67
CA LEU A 53 -0.95 -13.08 -3.18
C LEU A 53 -0.24 -13.74 -4.38
N GLY A 54 0.90 -13.19 -4.83
CA GLY A 54 1.65 -13.75 -5.97
C GLY A 54 0.92 -13.62 -7.31
N LEU A 55 0.18 -12.53 -7.51
CA LEU A 55 -0.70 -12.31 -8.66
C LEU A 55 -0.25 -11.16 -9.57
N GLY A 56 0.97 -10.65 -9.37
CA GLY A 56 1.46 -9.48 -10.12
C GLY A 56 1.55 -9.70 -11.63
N ASP A 57 1.76 -10.93 -12.09
CA ASP A 57 1.78 -11.30 -13.51
C ASP A 57 0.40 -11.17 -14.19
N ARG A 58 -0.68 -11.08 -13.43
CA ARG A 58 -2.04 -10.84 -13.92
C ARG A 58 -2.38 -9.36 -14.09
N VAL A 59 -1.52 -8.45 -13.63
CA VAL A 59 -1.73 -7.01 -13.75
C VAL A 59 -1.51 -6.57 -15.19
N VAL A 60 -2.60 -6.24 -15.88
CA VAL A 60 -2.58 -5.73 -17.26
C VAL A 60 -2.59 -4.22 -17.32
N GLY A 61 -3.06 -3.55 -16.27
CA GLY A 61 -3.05 -2.10 -16.11
C GLY A 61 -2.63 -1.71 -14.69
N LEU A 62 -1.68 -0.78 -14.57
CA LEU A 62 -1.19 -0.27 -13.30
C LEU A 62 -1.36 1.25 -13.24
N GLY A 63 -2.06 1.70 -12.20
CA GLY A 63 -2.16 3.10 -11.81
C GLY A 63 -1.10 3.44 -10.76
N SER A 64 -0.64 4.68 -10.80
CA SER A 64 0.35 5.19 -9.84
C SER A 64 0.25 6.71 -9.75
N ALA A 65 0.43 7.26 -8.55
CA ALA A 65 0.53 8.70 -8.33
C ALA A 65 1.97 9.24 -8.52
N VAL A 66 2.95 8.35 -8.67
CA VAL A 66 4.39 8.71 -8.70
C VAL A 66 5.09 8.31 -10.00
N ILE A 67 4.42 7.62 -10.92
CA ILE A 67 4.96 7.34 -12.25
C ILE A 67 4.68 8.53 -13.16
N GLU A 68 5.76 9.15 -13.63
CA GLU A 68 5.74 10.35 -14.46
C GLU A 68 5.62 10.01 -15.96
N PRO A 69 5.08 10.93 -16.80
CA PRO A 69 4.95 10.71 -18.25
C PRO A 69 6.26 10.29 -18.93
N GLY A 70 7.40 10.85 -18.52
CA GLY A 70 8.72 10.50 -19.02
C GLY A 70 9.15 9.05 -18.75
N GLN A 71 8.48 8.36 -17.86
CA GLN A 71 8.72 6.97 -17.49
C GLN A 71 7.84 5.98 -18.29
N LEU A 72 7.08 6.49 -19.26
CA LEU A 72 6.23 5.69 -20.14
C LEU A 72 6.83 5.58 -21.54
N THR A 73 6.53 4.48 -22.22
CA THR A 73 6.78 4.32 -23.66
C THR A 73 5.74 5.10 -24.48
N ALA A 74 5.98 5.31 -25.77
CA ALA A 74 4.99 5.91 -26.67
C ALA A 74 3.64 5.15 -26.69
N GLY A 75 3.64 3.84 -26.42
CA GLY A 75 2.44 3.02 -26.33
C GLY A 75 1.73 3.07 -24.95
N GLY A 76 2.22 3.91 -24.03
CA GLY A 76 1.65 4.05 -22.68
C GLY A 76 1.97 2.89 -21.73
N PHE A 77 2.97 2.08 -22.04
CA PHE A 77 3.47 1.06 -21.11
C PHE A 77 4.51 1.67 -20.17
N ILE A 78 4.58 1.13 -18.96
CA ILE A 78 5.64 1.52 -18.02
C ILE A 78 6.97 0.98 -18.54
N LYS A 79 8.00 1.84 -18.61
CA LYS A 79 9.30 1.45 -19.13
C LYS A 79 9.95 0.34 -18.29
N PRO A 80 10.70 -0.59 -18.92
CA PRO A 80 11.33 -1.72 -18.22
C PRO A 80 12.27 -1.32 -17.07
N GLU A 81 12.98 -0.20 -17.20
CA GLU A 81 13.85 0.33 -16.14
C GLU A 81 13.07 0.77 -14.91
N VAL A 82 11.86 1.32 -15.08
CA VAL A 82 10.96 1.70 -13.99
C VAL A 82 10.43 0.44 -13.29
N LEU A 83 10.00 -0.58 -14.05
CA LEU A 83 9.53 -1.85 -13.51
C LEU A 83 10.63 -2.61 -12.75
N LYS A 84 11.90 -2.33 -13.04
CA LYS A 84 13.07 -2.92 -12.39
C LYS A 84 13.62 -2.05 -11.25
N SER A 85 12.87 -1.05 -10.78
CA SER A 85 13.30 -0.14 -9.74
C SER A 85 12.36 -0.12 -8.55
N GLY A 86 12.91 0.18 -7.40
CA GLY A 86 12.17 0.44 -6.16
C GLY A 86 11.19 -0.68 -5.80
N TYR A 87 10.06 -0.28 -5.26
CA TYR A 87 9.01 -1.20 -4.79
C TYR A 87 8.47 -2.13 -5.89
N LEU A 88 8.45 -1.69 -7.15
CA LEU A 88 7.89 -2.50 -8.24
C LEU A 88 8.62 -3.84 -8.44
N THR A 89 9.85 -3.97 -7.93
CA THR A 89 10.63 -5.21 -7.94
C THR A 89 10.17 -6.24 -6.89
N ARG A 90 9.28 -5.86 -5.96
CA ARG A 90 8.79 -6.73 -4.87
C ARG A 90 7.86 -7.86 -5.35
N GLY A 91 7.40 -7.78 -6.59
CA GLY A 91 6.62 -8.81 -7.25
C GLY A 91 6.93 -8.88 -8.73
N LYS A 92 6.28 -9.81 -9.42
CA LYS A 92 6.46 -10.00 -10.86
C LYS A 92 5.34 -9.27 -11.61
N LEU A 93 5.71 -8.24 -12.39
CA LEU A 93 4.82 -7.58 -13.35
C LEU A 93 5.13 -8.06 -14.77
N ASN A 94 4.09 -8.18 -15.58
CA ASN A 94 4.22 -8.57 -16.97
C ASN A 94 3.82 -7.39 -17.89
N ASN A 95 4.70 -6.39 -17.96
CA ASN A 95 4.56 -5.21 -18.83
C ASN A 95 3.16 -4.55 -18.78
N PRO A 96 2.69 -4.10 -17.61
CA PRO A 96 1.38 -3.47 -17.48
C PRO A 96 1.34 -2.13 -18.22
N ARG A 97 0.16 -1.78 -18.77
CA ARG A 97 -0.08 -0.45 -19.32
C ARG A 97 -0.37 0.52 -18.18
N PHE A 98 0.14 1.75 -18.29
CA PHE A 98 -0.19 2.81 -17.32
C PHE A 98 -1.64 3.27 -17.51
N VAL A 99 -2.39 3.36 -16.42
CA VAL A 99 -3.83 3.67 -16.46
C VAL A 99 -4.21 4.92 -15.64
N GLY A 100 -3.26 5.83 -15.44
CA GLY A 100 -3.46 7.02 -14.57
C GLY A 100 -3.26 6.67 -13.10
N ASN A 101 -4.11 7.21 -12.23
CA ASN A 101 -4.08 6.90 -10.80
C ASN A 101 -5.51 6.83 -10.23
N TRP A 102 -5.64 6.58 -8.94
CA TRP A 102 -6.93 6.40 -8.27
C TRP A 102 -7.83 7.65 -8.31
N THR A 103 -7.27 8.88 -8.40
CA THR A 103 -8.04 10.13 -8.53
C THR A 103 -8.40 10.46 -9.97
N SER A 104 -7.53 10.12 -10.91
CA SER A 104 -7.65 10.43 -12.34
C SER A 104 -7.35 9.19 -13.19
N PRO A 105 -8.20 8.15 -13.13
CA PRO A 105 -8.02 6.94 -13.92
C PRO A 105 -8.32 7.23 -15.40
N ASN A 106 -7.50 6.68 -16.30
CA ASN A 106 -7.76 6.73 -17.74
C ASN A 106 -8.78 5.64 -18.12
N LEU A 107 -10.05 5.99 -18.11
CA LEU A 107 -11.16 5.05 -18.33
C LEU A 107 -11.12 4.38 -19.72
N GLU A 108 -10.68 5.08 -20.75
CA GLU A 108 -10.56 4.53 -22.12
C GLU A 108 -9.49 3.44 -22.18
N THR A 109 -8.33 3.73 -21.60
CA THR A 109 -7.27 2.73 -21.49
C THR A 109 -7.73 1.53 -20.69
N ILE A 110 -8.38 1.73 -19.53
CA ILE A 110 -8.91 0.64 -18.70
C ILE A 110 -9.90 -0.21 -19.49
N LEU A 111 -10.85 0.42 -20.19
CA LEU A 111 -11.84 -0.28 -21.02
C LEU A 111 -11.15 -1.12 -22.11
N SER A 112 -10.14 -0.57 -22.78
CA SER A 112 -9.41 -1.27 -23.85
C SER A 112 -8.66 -2.51 -23.35
N LEU A 113 -8.28 -2.52 -22.07
CA LEU A 113 -7.60 -3.66 -21.44
C LEU A 113 -8.54 -4.81 -21.10
N LYS A 114 -9.86 -4.62 -21.17
CA LYS A 114 -10.89 -5.64 -20.87
C LYS A 114 -10.57 -6.37 -19.55
N PRO A 115 -10.51 -5.65 -18.41
CA PRO A 115 -10.20 -6.29 -17.13
C PRO A 115 -11.34 -7.17 -16.64
N ASP A 116 -11.00 -8.21 -15.87
CA ASP A 116 -11.97 -9.04 -15.15
C ASP A 116 -12.25 -8.50 -13.75
N LEU A 117 -11.31 -7.71 -13.21
CA LEU A 117 -11.41 -7.09 -11.89
C LEU A 117 -10.56 -5.82 -11.85
N ILE A 118 -11.12 -4.77 -11.25
CA ILE A 118 -10.41 -3.55 -10.90
C ILE A 118 -10.27 -3.50 -9.37
N VAL A 119 -9.03 -3.28 -8.89
CA VAL A 119 -8.70 -3.18 -7.47
C VAL A 119 -8.15 -1.79 -7.18
N ARG A 120 -8.64 -1.15 -6.14
CA ARG A 120 -8.18 0.18 -5.74
C ARG A 120 -8.20 0.35 -4.22
N SER A 121 -7.36 1.25 -3.73
CA SER A 121 -7.51 1.84 -2.41
C SER A 121 -8.25 3.17 -2.50
N THR A 122 -8.85 3.62 -1.41
CA THR A 122 -9.54 4.90 -1.36
C THR A 122 -9.33 5.58 0.00
N TRP A 123 -9.22 6.92 -0.03
CA TRP A 123 -9.02 7.74 1.16
C TRP A 123 -10.27 8.56 1.50
N GLN A 124 -11.01 9.02 0.50
CA GLN A 124 -12.08 10.01 0.64
C GLN A 124 -13.28 9.65 -0.22
N GLY A 125 -13.87 8.49 0.04
CA GLY A 125 -15.09 8.10 -0.66
C GLY A 125 -14.85 7.44 -2.02
N ASN A 126 -15.93 7.27 -2.74
CA ASN A 126 -16.02 6.42 -3.93
C ASN A 126 -15.81 7.15 -5.26
N GLN A 127 -15.01 8.22 -5.29
CA GLN A 127 -14.73 8.95 -6.52
C GLN A 127 -14.35 7.99 -7.66
N ASN A 128 -15.01 8.12 -8.80
CA ASN A 128 -14.84 7.26 -9.98
C ASN A 128 -15.34 5.80 -9.82
N HIS A 129 -15.77 5.34 -8.64
CA HIS A 129 -16.20 3.95 -8.46
C HIS A 129 -17.30 3.54 -9.46
N ASP A 130 -18.35 4.35 -9.60
CA ASP A 130 -19.47 4.06 -10.50
C ASP A 130 -19.03 3.98 -11.97
N LYS A 131 -18.07 4.84 -12.39
CA LYS A 131 -17.53 4.82 -13.75
C LYS A 131 -16.70 3.56 -14.00
N LEU A 132 -15.87 3.19 -13.05
CA LEU A 132 -15.04 1.99 -13.10
C LEU A 132 -15.89 0.72 -13.08
N SER A 133 -16.93 0.66 -12.24
CA SER A 133 -17.84 -0.48 -12.11
C SER A 133 -18.68 -0.74 -13.37
N ARG A 134 -18.83 0.27 -14.24
CA ARG A 134 -19.44 0.08 -15.58
C ARG A 134 -18.49 -0.60 -16.58
N ILE A 135 -17.18 -0.59 -16.31
CA ILE A 135 -16.17 -1.23 -17.15
C ILE A 135 -15.97 -2.70 -16.71
N ALA A 136 -15.77 -2.91 -15.42
CA ALA A 136 -15.58 -4.23 -14.83
C ALA A 136 -15.93 -4.21 -13.33
N PRO A 137 -16.16 -5.37 -12.69
CA PRO A 137 -16.27 -5.46 -11.24
C PRO A 137 -15.13 -4.70 -10.57
N THR A 138 -15.47 -3.73 -9.69
CA THR A 138 -14.51 -2.86 -9.03
C THR A 138 -14.62 -3.05 -7.53
N VAL A 139 -13.49 -3.28 -6.85
CA VAL A 139 -13.42 -3.39 -5.41
C VAL A 139 -12.52 -2.28 -4.84
N GLY A 140 -13.04 -1.54 -3.87
CA GLY A 140 -12.36 -0.44 -3.21
C GLY A 140 -12.23 -0.69 -1.71
N TYR A 141 -11.05 -0.39 -1.17
CA TYR A 141 -10.73 -0.57 0.23
C TYR A 141 -10.27 0.75 0.85
N ARG A 142 -10.83 1.09 2.01
CA ARG A 142 -10.48 2.29 2.77
C ARG A 142 -9.28 2.01 3.67
N GLU A 143 -8.28 2.90 3.63
CA GLU A 143 -7.03 2.72 4.36
C GLU A 143 -7.07 3.21 5.82
N ASP A 144 -8.11 3.94 6.20
CA ASP A 144 -8.26 4.58 7.50
C ASP A 144 -8.90 3.68 8.57
N ALA A 145 -9.27 2.45 8.24
CA ALA A 145 -9.89 1.52 9.18
C ALA A 145 -8.85 0.62 9.88
N PRO A 146 -8.96 0.39 11.21
CA PRO A 146 -8.12 -0.57 11.89
C PRO A 146 -8.23 -1.98 11.29
N GLY A 147 -7.09 -2.64 11.07
CA GLY A 147 -7.06 -3.97 10.45
C GLY A 147 -7.41 -4.00 8.97
N PHE A 148 -7.48 -2.85 8.33
CA PHE A 148 -7.85 -2.67 6.94
C PHE A 148 -7.10 -3.62 6.00
N TRP A 149 -5.76 -3.68 6.06
CA TRP A 149 -5.02 -4.46 5.09
C TRP A 149 -5.22 -5.99 5.27
N GLN A 150 -5.42 -6.46 6.51
CA GLN A 150 -5.71 -7.87 6.76
C GLN A 150 -7.07 -8.26 6.17
N LYS A 151 -8.08 -7.39 6.33
CA LYS A 151 -9.40 -7.60 5.74
C LYS A 151 -9.33 -7.61 4.21
N SER A 152 -8.70 -6.60 3.63
CA SER A 152 -8.56 -6.45 2.17
C SER A 152 -7.83 -7.65 1.54
N LEU A 153 -6.74 -8.11 2.19
CA LEU A 153 -5.99 -9.28 1.74
C LEU A 153 -6.84 -10.55 1.79
N ARG A 154 -7.63 -10.78 2.87
CA ARG A 154 -8.54 -11.92 2.98
C ARG A 154 -9.64 -11.89 1.95
N ASP A 155 -10.22 -10.73 1.73
CA ASP A 155 -11.30 -10.54 0.75
C ASP A 155 -10.80 -10.83 -0.67
N LEU A 156 -9.66 -10.28 -1.07
CA LEU A 156 -9.04 -10.61 -2.36
C LEU A 156 -8.63 -12.08 -2.44
N ALA A 157 -8.05 -12.64 -1.38
CA ALA A 157 -7.66 -14.04 -1.35
C ALA A 157 -8.84 -15.00 -1.61
N ARG A 158 -10.05 -14.67 -1.14
CA ARG A 158 -11.26 -15.46 -1.43
C ARG A 158 -11.59 -15.48 -2.92
N VAL A 159 -11.40 -14.36 -3.61
CA VAL A 159 -11.63 -14.25 -5.07
C VAL A 159 -10.68 -15.16 -5.85
N PHE A 160 -9.43 -15.28 -5.41
CA PHE A 160 -8.37 -16.02 -6.08
C PHE A 160 -8.12 -17.44 -5.53
N GLY A 161 -8.89 -17.90 -4.55
CA GLY A 161 -8.64 -19.18 -3.90
C GLY A 161 -7.30 -19.24 -3.13
N ARG A 162 -6.80 -18.10 -2.63
CA ARG A 162 -5.50 -17.94 -1.97
C ARG A 162 -5.59 -17.70 -0.45
N GLN A 163 -6.65 -18.19 0.20
CA GLN A 163 -6.91 -17.92 1.63
C GLN A 163 -5.77 -18.38 2.54
N VAL A 164 -5.23 -19.58 2.29
CA VAL A 164 -4.08 -20.11 3.06
C VAL A 164 -2.86 -19.18 2.92
N GLN A 165 -2.59 -18.70 1.71
CA GLN A 165 -1.49 -17.78 1.46
C GLN A 165 -1.69 -16.44 2.18
N ALA A 166 -2.91 -15.90 2.19
CA ALA A 166 -3.24 -14.67 2.90
C ALA A 166 -2.95 -14.81 4.41
N GLU A 167 -3.40 -15.90 5.05
CA GLU A 167 -3.15 -16.12 6.48
C GLU A 167 -1.64 -16.31 6.77
N GLN A 168 -0.90 -16.96 5.89
CA GLN A 168 0.56 -17.06 6.01
C GLN A 168 1.25 -15.69 5.92
N VAL A 169 0.77 -14.80 5.05
CA VAL A 169 1.29 -13.42 4.94
C VAL A 169 0.99 -12.63 6.19
N ILE A 170 -0.25 -12.69 6.70
CA ILE A 170 -0.67 -12.02 7.94
C ILE A 170 0.17 -12.52 9.13
N LYS A 171 0.34 -13.82 9.23
CA LYS A 171 1.19 -14.42 10.28
C LYS A 171 2.63 -13.94 10.18
N ARG A 172 3.23 -13.94 8.98
CA ARG A 172 4.62 -13.46 8.78
C ARG A 172 4.78 -12.01 9.18
N ALA A 173 3.84 -11.13 8.86
CA ALA A 173 3.89 -9.72 9.27
C ALA A 173 3.85 -9.60 10.81
N ALA A 174 2.96 -10.33 11.48
CA ALA A 174 2.89 -10.36 12.94
C ALA A 174 4.17 -10.94 13.58
N ASP A 175 4.74 -12.01 13.00
CA ASP A 175 6.00 -12.61 13.47
C ASP A 175 7.18 -11.64 13.32
N THR A 176 7.24 -10.91 12.20
CA THR A 176 8.25 -9.86 11.95
C THR A 176 8.17 -8.77 13.02
N ASN A 177 6.97 -8.25 13.30
CA ASN A 177 6.78 -7.24 14.33
C ASN A 177 7.21 -7.76 15.71
N ARG A 178 6.84 -8.99 16.08
CA ARG A 178 7.25 -9.58 17.36
C ARG A 178 8.77 -9.77 17.48
N ALA A 179 9.43 -10.22 16.40
CA ALA A 179 10.88 -10.38 16.38
C ALA A 179 11.60 -9.04 16.54
N ASN A 180 11.15 -8.01 15.81
CA ASN A 180 11.72 -6.68 15.87
C ASN A 180 11.44 -5.99 17.21
N ALA A 181 10.25 -6.16 17.79
CA ALA A 181 9.93 -5.67 19.13
C ALA A 181 10.90 -6.22 20.19
N ARG A 182 11.21 -7.53 20.12
CA ARG A 182 12.20 -8.15 21.02
C ARG A 182 13.61 -7.58 20.82
N ARG A 183 14.04 -7.31 19.59
CA ARG A 183 15.34 -6.68 19.30
C ARG A 183 15.43 -5.27 19.90
N LEU A 184 14.39 -4.45 19.73
CA LEU A 184 14.31 -3.11 20.30
C LEU A 184 14.29 -3.15 21.84
N ALA A 185 13.54 -4.06 22.43
CA ALA A 185 13.48 -4.24 23.88
C ALA A 185 14.85 -4.66 24.45
N ALA A 186 15.53 -5.64 23.84
CA ALA A 186 16.86 -6.10 24.24
C ALA A 186 17.91 -4.97 24.18
N ALA A 187 17.81 -4.08 23.20
CA ALA A 187 18.66 -2.89 23.07
C ALA A 187 18.27 -1.74 24.02
N GLY A 188 17.25 -1.91 24.86
CA GLY A 188 16.81 -0.90 25.82
C GLY A 188 16.08 0.29 25.21
N VAL A 189 15.67 0.18 23.94
CA VAL A 189 15.02 1.29 23.23
C VAL A 189 13.79 1.81 23.96
N PHE A 190 12.92 0.94 24.46
CA PHE A 190 11.70 1.35 25.15
C PHE A 190 11.94 1.97 26.54
N ARG A 191 13.14 1.77 27.15
CA ARG A 191 13.53 2.52 28.35
C ARG A 191 13.91 3.96 28.01
N LYS A 192 14.58 4.17 26.86
CA LYS A 192 15.01 5.48 26.39
C LYS A 192 13.90 6.21 25.66
N TYR A 193 13.19 5.52 24.77
CA TYR A 193 12.13 6.07 23.90
C TYR A 193 10.87 5.18 23.93
N PRO A 194 10.03 5.28 24.99
CA PRO A 194 8.77 4.54 25.05
C PRO A 194 7.70 5.08 24.08
N LYS A 195 7.91 6.29 23.54
CA LYS A 195 6.98 7.02 22.69
C LYS A 195 7.60 7.32 21.33
N VAL A 196 6.75 7.50 20.33
CA VAL A 196 7.16 7.84 18.97
C VAL A 196 6.21 8.85 18.34
N VAL A 197 6.75 9.71 17.48
CA VAL A 197 5.99 10.54 16.54
C VAL A 197 6.56 10.32 15.13
N VAL A 198 5.70 10.37 14.10
CA VAL A 198 6.13 10.37 12.69
C VAL A 198 5.85 11.75 12.13
N VAL A 199 6.91 12.42 11.69
CA VAL A 199 6.88 13.80 11.20
C VAL A 199 7.29 13.85 9.74
N SER A 200 6.50 14.53 8.92
CA SER A 200 6.87 14.90 7.56
C SER A 200 7.15 16.40 7.51
N PRO A 201 8.40 16.81 7.38
CA PRO A 201 8.73 18.21 7.21
C PRO A 201 8.47 18.65 5.78
N PHE A 202 7.68 19.72 5.59
CA PHE A 202 7.44 20.33 4.29
C PHE A 202 8.28 21.60 4.14
N THR A 203 8.57 21.97 2.90
CA THR A 203 9.21 23.26 2.59
C THR A 203 8.37 24.43 3.10
N GLY A 204 9.01 25.44 3.67
CA GLY A 204 8.31 26.60 4.23
C GLY A 204 7.99 26.55 5.72
N GLY A 205 8.58 25.62 6.47
CA GLY A 205 8.45 25.56 7.95
C GLY A 205 7.15 24.94 8.44
N SER A 206 6.44 24.24 7.58
CA SER A 206 5.26 23.48 7.93
C SER A 206 5.64 22.04 8.25
N ASN A 207 5.15 21.50 9.36
CA ASN A 207 5.37 20.12 9.76
C ASN A 207 4.04 19.39 9.80
N TRP A 208 4.02 18.16 9.30
CA TRP A 208 2.88 17.27 9.39
C TRP A 208 3.18 16.12 10.33
N VAL A 209 2.32 15.86 11.31
CA VAL A 209 2.41 14.68 12.17
C VAL A 209 1.37 13.68 11.75
N TYR A 210 1.81 12.47 11.45
CA TYR A 210 0.91 11.36 11.10
C TYR A 210 0.37 10.68 12.35
N THR A 211 -0.90 10.26 12.29
CA THR A 211 -1.60 9.59 13.40
C THR A 211 -2.14 8.20 13.04
N THR A 212 -2.38 7.93 11.76
CA THR A 212 -3.04 6.69 11.32
C THR A 212 -2.43 6.04 10.06
N VAL A 213 -1.32 6.57 9.52
CA VAL A 213 -0.64 5.91 8.40
C VAL A 213 -0.02 4.56 8.84
N ARG A 214 0.19 3.66 7.88
CA ARG A 214 0.69 2.31 8.16
C ARG A 214 1.94 2.29 9.02
N LEU A 215 2.88 3.21 8.80
CA LEU A 215 4.11 3.29 9.59
C LEU A 215 3.83 3.50 11.09
N ILE A 216 2.86 4.34 11.46
CA ILE A 216 2.45 4.53 12.87
C ILE A 216 1.87 3.24 13.44
N GLU A 217 1.03 2.53 12.68
CA GLU A 217 0.46 1.26 13.12
C GLU A 217 1.56 0.19 13.30
N ASP A 218 2.55 0.18 12.43
CA ASP A 218 3.69 -0.72 12.55
C ASP A 218 4.56 -0.38 13.77
N LEU A 219 4.78 0.91 14.06
CA LEU A 219 5.48 1.37 15.28
C LEU A 219 4.73 1.02 16.57
N ARG A 220 3.39 1.15 16.57
CA ARG A 220 2.55 0.68 17.68
C ARG A 220 2.65 -0.84 17.86
N ALA A 221 2.66 -1.60 16.76
CA ALA A 221 2.83 -3.05 16.78
C ALA A 221 4.22 -3.49 17.29
N LEU A 222 5.24 -2.64 17.14
CA LEU A 222 6.57 -2.83 17.73
C LEU A 222 6.60 -2.55 19.24
N GLY A 223 5.61 -1.84 19.81
CA GLY A 223 5.49 -1.54 21.23
C GLY A 223 5.64 -0.08 21.63
N PHE A 224 5.78 0.85 20.68
CA PHE A 224 5.78 2.27 20.95
C PHE A 224 4.39 2.79 21.28
N LYS A 225 4.34 3.85 22.13
CA LYS A 225 3.15 4.64 22.40
C LYS A 225 3.20 5.93 21.58
N ASP A 226 2.04 6.54 21.32
CA ASP A 226 2.00 7.85 20.66
C ASP A 226 2.67 8.92 21.52
N GLY A 227 3.59 9.65 20.93
CA GLY A 227 4.34 10.71 21.60
C GLY A 227 3.67 12.08 21.54
N LEU A 228 2.72 12.26 20.62
CA LEU A 228 1.95 13.48 20.48
C LEU A 228 0.49 13.14 20.20
N LYS A 229 -0.42 13.78 20.91
CA LYS A 229 -1.85 13.77 20.59
C LYS A 229 -2.11 14.87 19.55
N ALA A 230 -2.05 14.52 18.27
CA ALA A 230 -2.37 15.47 17.22
C ALA A 230 -3.88 15.81 17.22
N PRO A 231 -4.26 17.04 16.84
CA PRO A 231 -5.66 17.39 16.67
C PRO A 231 -6.31 16.53 15.60
N ALA A 232 -7.59 16.24 15.77
CA ALA A 232 -8.37 15.57 14.73
C ALA A 232 -8.43 16.46 13.48
N THR A 233 -8.24 15.85 12.31
CA THR A 233 -8.34 16.56 11.02
C THR A 233 -9.41 15.91 10.15
N THR A 234 -9.88 16.67 9.18
CA THR A 234 -10.83 16.20 8.16
C THR A 234 -10.25 15.08 7.28
N LEU A 235 -8.92 14.99 7.17
CA LEU A 235 -8.22 13.96 6.40
C LEU A 235 -7.99 12.65 7.18
N GLY A 236 -8.15 12.66 8.51
CA GLY A 236 -8.04 11.47 9.35
C GLY A 236 -6.64 10.86 9.50
N VAL A 237 -5.65 11.29 8.71
CA VAL A 237 -4.31 10.66 8.66
C VAL A 237 -3.26 11.40 9.47
N GLY A 238 -3.52 12.62 9.90
CA GLY A 238 -2.59 13.44 10.66
C GLY A 238 -3.01 14.90 10.72
N ALA A 239 -2.13 15.75 11.25
CA ALA A 239 -2.36 17.17 11.40
C ALA A 239 -1.10 17.98 11.12
N GLN A 240 -1.29 19.21 10.64
CA GLN A 240 -0.23 20.21 10.62
C GLN A 240 0.05 20.68 12.04
N ILE A 241 1.32 20.78 12.39
CA ILE A 241 1.77 21.29 13.70
C ILE A 241 2.86 22.34 13.52
N SER A 242 3.00 23.20 14.52
CA SER A 242 4.06 24.21 14.56
C SER A 242 5.41 23.61 14.96
N ASP A 243 6.47 24.33 14.67
CA ASP A 243 7.81 24.06 15.19
C ASP A 243 7.84 24.02 16.72
N GLU A 244 7.10 24.91 17.39
CA GLU A 244 6.98 24.94 18.84
C GLU A 244 6.40 23.65 19.41
N ALA A 245 5.37 23.08 18.76
CA ALA A 245 4.79 21.79 19.17
C ALA A 245 5.82 20.66 19.11
N LEU A 246 6.70 20.67 18.11
CA LEU A 246 7.81 19.72 18.00
C LEU A 246 8.87 19.95 19.07
N LEU A 247 9.19 21.20 19.40
CA LEU A 247 10.17 21.55 20.43
C LEU A 247 9.70 21.19 21.84
N ASN A 248 8.39 21.08 22.05
CA ASN A 248 7.78 20.67 23.32
C ASN A 248 7.71 19.14 23.49
N LEU A 249 8.17 18.35 22.51
CA LEU A 249 8.30 16.91 22.67
C LEU A 249 9.29 16.58 23.78
N ASP A 250 8.90 15.67 24.67
CA ASP A 250 9.82 15.22 25.71
C ASP A 250 10.97 14.38 25.10
N LYS A 251 12.08 14.30 25.83
CA LYS A 251 13.29 13.58 25.39
C LYS A 251 13.11 12.06 25.33
N GLN A 252 12.00 11.54 25.81
CA GLN A 252 11.63 10.13 25.73
C GLN A 252 10.76 9.80 24.47
N THR A 253 10.56 10.79 23.61
CA THR A 253 9.80 10.61 22.36
C THR A 253 10.78 10.50 21.20
N LEU A 254 10.81 9.35 20.54
CA LEU A 254 11.54 9.16 19.29
C LEU A 254 10.82 9.88 18.16
N VAL A 255 11.56 10.63 17.35
CA VAL A 255 11.03 11.32 16.17
C VAL A 255 11.45 10.56 14.91
N VAL A 256 10.49 9.96 14.22
CA VAL A 256 10.72 9.35 12.91
C VAL A 256 10.40 10.40 11.85
N ILE A 257 11.44 10.91 11.20
CA ILE A 257 11.32 11.88 10.12
C ILE A 257 11.06 11.11 8.83
N MET A 258 9.88 11.30 8.25
CA MET A 258 9.46 10.68 7.00
C MET A 258 9.23 11.78 5.96
N PRO A 259 10.23 12.15 5.15
CA PRO A 259 10.08 13.17 4.13
C PRO A 259 8.95 12.83 3.13
N PRO A 260 8.27 13.84 2.57
CA PRO A 260 7.29 13.62 1.51
C PRO A 260 7.89 12.86 0.33
N ALA A 261 7.08 12.08 -0.37
CA ALA A 261 7.51 11.39 -1.58
C ALA A 261 8.13 12.37 -2.60
N GLY A 262 9.27 12.00 -3.18
CA GLY A 262 10.02 12.87 -4.08
C GLY A 262 10.94 13.91 -3.40
N GLN A 263 10.90 14.05 -2.07
CA GLN A 263 11.74 14.97 -1.29
C GLN A 263 12.70 14.20 -0.37
N TYR A 264 13.41 13.21 -0.90
CA TYR A 264 14.27 12.30 -0.12
C TYR A 264 15.35 13.00 0.72
N ASN A 265 15.78 14.20 0.33
CA ASN A 265 16.72 15.00 1.11
C ASN A 265 16.05 15.87 2.17
N GLY A 266 14.72 15.88 2.25
CA GLY A 266 13.97 16.72 3.18
C GLY A 266 14.25 16.41 4.65
N GLY A 267 14.54 15.15 4.99
CA GLY A 267 14.91 14.72 6.33
C GLY A 267 16.24 15.31 6.80
N GLU A 268 17.26 15.27 5.94
CA GLU A 268 18.57 15.87 6.22
C GLU A 268 18.48 17.40 6.30
N ALA A 269 17.71 18.02 5.41
CA ALA A 269 17.47 19.46 5.44
C ALA A 269 16.75 19.87 6.74
N PHE A 270 15.74 19.11 7.17
CA PHE A 270 15.07 19.34 8.44
C PHE A 270 16.03 19.24 9.62
N LEU A 271 16.88 18.23 9.70
CA LEU A 271 17.86 18.08 10.79
C LEU A 271 18.88 19.21 10.84
N LYS A 272 19.07 19.97 9.76
CA LYS A 272 19.91 21.19 9.74
C LYS A 272 19.17 22.44 10.24
N SER A 273 17.84 22.42 10.29
CA SER A 273 17.04 23.52 10.81
C SER A 273 17.23 23.71 12.32
N PRO A 274 16.89 24.87 12.91
CA PRO A 274 16.98 25.10 14.37
C PRO A 274 16.15 24.06 15.15
N VAL A 275 14.98 23.70 14.68
CA VAL A 275 14.12 22.66 15.29
C VAL A 275 14.78 21.28 15.17
N GLY A 276 15.22 20.93 13.99
CA GLY A 276 15.86 19.64 13.71
C GLY A 276 17.14 19.44 14.54
N GLN A 277 17.94 20.48 14.75
CA GLN A 277 19.14 20.41 15.60
C GLN A 277 18.80 20.05 17.05
N ARG A 278 17.71 20.58 17.59
CA ARG A 278 17.24 20.23 18.94
C ARG A 278 16.70 18.80 19.04
N LEU A 279 16.15 18.28 17.98
CA LEU A 279 15.56 16.93 17.93
C LEU A 279 16.55 15.86 17.46
N LYS A 280 17.73 16.25 16.97
CA LYS A 280 18.70 15.36 16.32
C LYS A 280 19.05 14.12 17.15
N GLY A 281 19.24 14.28 18.47
CA GLY A 281 19.59 13.20 19.38
C GLY A 281 18.49 12.18 19.67
N GLN A 282 17.27 12.45 19.22
CA GLN A 282 16.09 11.59 19.36
C GLN A 282 15.37 11.34 18.01
N SER A 283 16.08 11.53 16.89
CA SER A 283 15.50 11.44 15.55
C SER A 283 16.15 10.35 14.71
N VAL A 284 15.35 9.73 13.88
CA VAL A 284 15.79 8.86 12.77
C VAL A 284 15.09 9.29 11.48
N ILE A 285 15.80 9.21 10.34
CA ILE A 285 15.22 9.51 9.02
C ILE A 285 14.79 8.20 8.39
N TYR A 286 13.51 8.12 8.06
CA TYR A 286 12.90 7.01 7.33
C TYR A 286 12.51 7.46 5.92
N ASN A 287 13.36 7.17 4.96
CA ASN A 287 13.08 7.45 3.55
C ASN A 287 12.24 6.32 2.95
N LEU A 288 11.11 6.68 2.33
CA LEU A 288 10.31 5.74 1.58
C LEU A 288 11.07 5.28 0.32
N GLU A 289 10.98 4.01 0.00
CA GLU A 289 11.46 3.47 -1.27
C GLU A 289 10.66 4.09 -2.44
N ALA A 290 11.30 4.31 -3.57
CA ALA A 290 10.62 4.81 -4.77
C ALA A 290 9.45 3.91 -5.16
N ASN A 291 8.33 4.50 -5.54
CA ASN A 291 7.06 3.81 -5.85
C ASN A 291 6.53 2.93 -4.69
N SER A 292 6.86 3.29 -3.45
CA SER A 292 6.45 2.52 -2.28
C SER A 292 5.00 2.79 -1.91
N PRO A 293 4.21 1.75 -1.63
CA PRO A 293 2.89 1.93 -1.07
C PRO A 293 2.95 2.48 0.36
N TRP A 294 1.87 3.15 0.76
CA TRP A 294 1.71 3.67 2.13
C TRP A 294 1.13 2.62 3.08
N ALA A 295 0.52 1.57 2.53
CA ALA A 295 -0.12 0.52 3.29
C ALA A 295 0.00 -0.84 2.56
N GLY A 296 -0.27 -1.91 3.30
CA GLY A 296 -0.28 -3.27 2.79
C GLY A 296 0.66 -4.21 3.56
N PRO A 297 0.57 -5.51 3.31
CA PRO A 297 1.32 -6.52 4.08
C PRO A 297 2.83 -6.50 3.84
N ILE A 298 3.27 -6.30 2.59
CA ILE A 298 4.71 -6.28 2.25
C ILE A 298 5.35 -5.04 2.82
N VAL A 299 4.69 -3.88 2.66
CA VAL A 299 5.18 -2.62 3.21
C VAL A 299 5.19 -2.63 4.74
N SER A 300 4.22 -3.27 5.40
CA SER A 300 4.22 -3.41 6.85
C SER A 300 5.46 -4.17 7.35
N MET A 301 5.80 -5.30 6.73
CA MET A 301 7.01 -6.04 7.08
C MET A 301 8.29 -5.25 6.81
N ARG A 302 8.34 -4.49 5.70
CA ARG A 302 9.45 -3.61 5.37
C ARG A 302 9.59 -2.49 6.40
N ASN A 303 8.51 -1.76 6.69
CA ASN A 303 8.52 -0.68 7.69
C ASN A 303 9.06 -1.18 9.04
N SER A 304 8.56 -2.34 9.49
CA SER A 304 9.01 -2.95 10.75
C SER A 304 10.51 -3.24 10.74
N ASN A 305 11.05 -3.81 9.66
CA ASN A 305 12.47 -4.14 9.55
C ASN A 305 13.35 -2.89 9.44
N ASP A 306 13.00 -1.97 8.54
CA ASP A 306 13.82 -0.80 8.24
C ASP A 306 13.83 0.18 9.39
N VAL A 307 12.68 0.49 9.99
CA VAL A 307 12.62 1.39 11.15
C VAL A 307 13.34 0.78 12.37
N THR A 308 13.23 -0.53 12.57
CA THR A 308 13.97 -1.24 13.63
C THR A 308 15.49 -1.11 13.44
N ARG A 309 15.97 -1.33 12.21
CA ARG A 309 17.40 -1.17 11.88
C ARG A 309 17.86 0.26 12.15
N LEU A 310 17.16 1.27 11.64
CA LEU A 310 17.49 2.69 11.82
C LEU A 310 17.52 3.08 13.29
N ILE A 311 16.54 2.64 14.09
CA ILE A 311 16.50 2.93 15.53
C ILE A 311 17.69 2.27 16.23
N LEU A 312 18.00 1.02 15.94
CA LEU A 312 19.13 0.30 16.56
C LEU A 312 20.48 0.92 16.19
N GLU A 313 20.62 1.49 15.01
CA GLU A 313 21.81 2.24 14.59
C GLU A 313 21.94 3.57 15.34
N ALA A 314 20.82 4.25 15.59
CA ALA A 314 20.79 5.55 16.27
C ALA A 314 20.93 5.48 17.81
N VAL A 315 20.70 4.33 18.43
CA VAL A 315 20.81 4.18 19.91
C VAL A 315 22.12 3.56 20.37
N LYS A 316 22.96 3.13 19.42
CA LYS A 316 24.36 2.73 19.71
C LYS A 316 25.19 3.94 20.10
#